data_50208783bb0d7afa0cdb1d51f83dd52d
#
_entry.id   50208783bb0d7afa0cdb1d51f83dd52d
#
_cell.length_a   1.000
_cell.length_b   1.000
_cell.length_c   1.000
_cell.angle_alpha   90.00
_cell.angle_beta   90.00
_cell.angle_gamma   90.00
#
_symmetry.space_group_name_H-M   'P 1'
#
loop_
_entity.id
_entity.type
_entity.pdbx_description
1 polymer ?
#
loop_
_entity_poly.entity_id
_entity_poly.type
_entity_poly.pdbx_seq_one_letter_code
_entity_poly.pdbx_strand_id
1 'polypeptide(L)'
;DGKLYGPDPYEVYPGDPHDHTGYGCYAPCIVKALQSALDHEGAADAFEVVDETGKTAAQLCEYLDAGMPVVFWATLDFTPVPEERDHWLLADGTDFAWKCHEHCLLLVGYDDEHYWFNDPWHNHGVCAQPKALVEDCHAAQGLFAVTLKRK
;
A
#
# COMPACT_ATOMS: atom_id res chain seq x y z
N ASP A 1 -32.24 -8.92 -2.48
CA ASP A 1 -32.40 -7.49 -2.76
C ASP A 1 -31.29 -6.89 -3.64
N GLY A 2 -30.43 -7.73 -4.24
CA GLY A 2 -29.44 -7.34 -5.25
C GLY A 2 -28.25 -6.52 -4.72
N LYS A 3 -28.09 -6.44 -3.41
CA LYS A 3 -26.96 -5.75 -2.78
C LYS A 3 -25.77 -6.68 -2.66
N LEU A 4 -24.59 -6.19 -3.01
CA LEU A 4 -23.32 -6.88 -2.78
C LEU A 4 -22.82 -6.54 -1.37
N TYR A 5 -22.41 -7.55 -0.62
CA TYR A 5 -21.79 -7.39 0.70
C TYR A 5 -20.35 -7.89 0.64
N GLY A 6 -19.44 -7.18 1.28
CA GLY A 6 -18.03 -7.54 1.31
C GLY A 6 -17.35 -7.13 2.62
N PRO A 7 -16.12 -7.61 2.86
CA PRO A 7 -15.35 -7.23 4.02
C PRO A 7 -14.80 -5.81 3.90
N ASP A 8 -14.34 -5.26 5.02
CA ASP A 8 -13.65 -3.98 5.08
C ASP A 8 -12.15 -4.16 4.72
N PRO A 9 -11.64 -3.53 3.64
CA PRO A 9 -10.24 -3.62 3.24
C PRO A 9 -9.26 -2.96 4.22
N TYR A 10 -9.73 -2.18 5.17
CA TYR A 10 -8.91 -1.69 6.27
C TYR A 10 -8.69 -2.74 7.37
N GLU A 11 -9.53 -3.77 7.41
CA GLU A 11 -9.46 -4.82 8.43
C GLU A 11 -8.87 -6.12 7.91
N VAL A 12 -9.20 -6.49 6.67
CA VAL A 12 -8.78 -7.74 6.04
C VAL A 12 -8.52 -7.56 4.55
N TYR A 13 -7.86 -8.53 3.93
CA TYR A 13 -7.70 -8.60 2.48
C TYR A 13 -8.97 -9.19 1.84
N PRO A 14 -9.74 -8.44 1.04
CA PRO A 14 -10.90 -8.96 0.29
C PRO A 14 -10.47 -9.90 -0.83
N GLY A 15 -10.74 -11.18 -0.69
CA GLY A 15 -10.42 -12.21 -1.66
C GLY A 15 -9.26 -13.10 -1.22
N ASP A 16 -8.73 -13.86 -2.17
CA ASP A 16 -7.55 -14.69 -1.96
C ASP A 16 -6.31 -13.94 -2.43
N PRO A 17 -5.31 -13.67 -1.55
CA PRO A 17 -4.08 -12.98 -1.94
C PRO A 17 -3.21 -13.78 -2.93
N HIS A 18 -3.51 -15.06 -3.15
CA HIS A 18 -2.84 -15.90 -4.14
C HIS A 18 -3.59 -15.98 -5.49
N ASP A 19 -4.74 -15.30 -5.60
CA ASP A 19 -5.56 -15.28 -6.81
C ASP A 19 -5.56 -13.89 -7.44
N HIS A 20 -5.56 -13.83 -8.77
CA HIS A 20 -5.63 -12.58 -9.54
C HIS A 20 -6.97 -11.84 -9.43
N THR A 21 -7.98 -12.45 -8.79
CA THR A 21 -9.29 -11.84 -8.54
C THR A 21 -9.41 -11.18 -7.17
N GLY A 22 -8.35 -11.22 -6.35
CA GLY A 22 -8.31 -10.48 -5.10
C GLY A 22 -8.28 -8.97 -5.32
N TYR A 23 -8.89 -8.22 -4.41
CA TYR A 23 -8.89 -6.76 -4.50
C TYR A 23 -7.58 -6.15 -3.99
N GLY A 24 -7.23 -6.42 -2.76
CA GLY A 24 -6.11 -5.79 -2.06
C GLY A 24 -6.53 -5.33 -0.66
N CYS A 25 -5.66 -4.61 0.04
CA CYS A 25 -6.00 -4.05 1.35
C CYS A 25 -5.24 -2.76 1.62
N TYR A 26 -5.66 -2.02 2.65
CA TYR A 26 -5.04 -0.76 3.02
C TYR A 26 -4.09 -0.87 4.22
N ALA A 27 -3.43 0.23 4.56
CA ALA A 27 -2.36 0.30 5.55
C ALA A 27 -2.66 -0.41 6.89
N PRO A 28 -3.82 -0.28 7.53
CA PRO A 28 -4.08 -0.95 8.81
C PRO A 28 -4.01 -2.48 8.74
N CYS A 29 -4.39 -3.08 7.60
CA CYS A 29 -4.26 -4.52 7.38
C CYS A 29 -2.78 -4.93 7.30
N ILE A 30 -1.96 -4.17 6.60
CA ILE A 30 -0.51 -4.42 6.46
C ILE A 30 0.22 -4.18 7.79
N VAL A 31 -0.18 -3.20 8.59
CA VAL A 31 0.36 -3.00 9.95
C VAL A 31 0.19 -4.27 10.79
N LYS A 32 -1.00 -4.87 10.78
CA LYS A 32 -1.25 -6.15 11.49
C LYS A 32 -0.37 -7.28 10.98
N ALA A 33 -0.21 -7.39 9.66
CA ALA A 33 0.60 -8.43 9.03
C ALA A 33 2.09 -8.28 9.37
N LEU A 34 2.63 -7.06 9.30
CA LEU A 34 4.02 -6.77 9.66
C LEU A 34 4.29 -6.99 11.15
N GLN A 35 3.36 -6.60 12.03
CA GLN A 35 3.50 -6.86 13.46
C GLN A 35 3.57 -8.37 13.73
N SER A 36 2.67 -9.14 13.11
CA SER A 36 2.69 -10.60 13.23
C SER A 36 4.00 -11.22 12.69
N ALA A 37 4.53 -10.68 11.61
CA ALA A 37 5.82 -11.11 11.07
C ALA A 37 6.98 -10.79 12.02
N LEU A 38 7.04 -9.59 12.61
CA LEU A 38 8.05 -9.23 13.61
C LEU A 38 8.01 -10.15 14.84
N ASP A 39 6.81 -10.48 15.31
CA ASP A 39 6.62 -11.38 16.45
C ASP A 39 7.11 -12.79 16.10
N HIS A 40 6.77 -13.29 14.90
CA HIS A 40 7.19 -14.61 14.42
C HIS A 40 8.71 -14.73 14.28
N GLU A 41 9.35 -13.69 13.74
CA GLU A 41 10.81 -13.65 13.52
C GLU A 41 11.59 -13.28 14.77
N GLY A 42 10.93 -12.97 15.90
CA GLY A 42 11.59 -12.53 17.13
C GLY A 42 12.27 -11.16 16.99
N ALA A 43 11.79 -10.31 16.08
CA ALA A 43 12.36 -9.01 15.78
C ALA A 43 11.59 -7.83 16.41
N ALA A 44 10.51 -8.09 17.14
CA ALA A 44 9.66 -7.06 17.73
C ALA A 44 10.38 -6.17 18.76
N ASP A 45 11.46 -6.65 19.37
CA ASP A 45 12.27 -5.84 20.29
C ASP A 45 13.20 -4.85 19.56
N ALA A 46 13.54 -5.14 18.31
CA ALA A 46 14.45 -4.32 17.49
C ALA A 46 13.75 -3.31 16.58
N PHE A 47 12.50 -3.60 16.23
CA PHE A 47 11.71 -2.81 15.30
C PHE A 47 10.30 -2.56 15.80
N GLU A 48 9.73 -1.43 15.37
CA GLU A 48 8.30 -1.14 15.47
C GLU A 48 7.71 -0.93 14.08
N VAL A 49 6.45 -1.29 13.90
CA VAL A 49 5.70 -1.00 12.68
C VAL A 49 5.10 0.39 12.82
N VAL A 50 5.29 1.22 11.80
CA VAL A 50 4.79 2.60 11.78
C VAL A 50 3.86 2.78 10.59
N ASP A 51 2.63 3.22 10.86
CA ASP A 51 1.68 3.67 9.84
C ASP A 51 1.97 5.14 9.54
N GLU A 52 2.47 5.41 8.34
CA GLU A 52 2.82 6.74 7.86
C GLU A 52 1.83 7.28 6.83
N THR A 53 0.62 6.74 6.84
CA THR A 53 -0.47 7.22 5.99
C THR A 53 -0.68 8.72 6.12
N GLY A 54 -0.74 9.41 4.98
CA GLY A 54 -0.82 10.87 4.88
C GLY A 54 0.49 11.56 4.53
N LYS A 55 1.63 10.86 4.57
CA LYS A 55 2.91 11.41 4.10
C LYS A 55 3.05 11.29 2.58
N THR A 56 3.63 12.30 1.95
CA THR A 56 4.05 12.25 0.54
C THR A 56 5.27 11.36 0.38
N ALA A 57 5.56 10.90 -0.85
CA ALA A 57 6.75 10.10 -1.11
C ALA A 57 8.04 10.87 -0.73
N ALA A 58 8.08 12.18 -0.95
CA ALA A 58 9.20 13.02 -0.53
C ALA A 58 9.43 12.99 0.99
N GLN A 59 8.36 13.01 1.79
CA GLN A 59 8.47 12.92 3.26
C GLN A 59 8.93 11.53 3.73
N LEU A 60 8.61 10.47 2.95
CA LEU A 60 9.00 9.10 3.27
C LEU A 60 10.50 8.82 3.01
N CYS A 61 11.20 9.68 2.26
CA CYS A 61 12.63 9.53 2.01
C CYS A 61 13.47 9.48 3.29
N GLU A 62 13.02 10.09 4.38
CA GLU A 62 13.71 10.01 5.67
C GLU A 62 13.91 8.56 6.16
N TYR A 63 12.96 7.65 5.86
CA TYR A 63 13.07 6.24 6.19
C TYR A 63 14.08 5.53 5.29
N LEU A 64 14.09 5.87 4.00
CA LEU A 64 15.05 5.31 3.05
C LEU A 64 16.49 5.69 3.42
N ASP A 65 16.70 6.94 3.86
CA ASP A 65 18.00 7.43 4.36
C ASP A 65 18.44 6.69 5.63
N ALA A 66 17.49 6.22 6.44
CA ALA A 66 17.74 5.36 7.60
C ALA A 66 17.87 3.87 7.24
N GLY A 67 17.81 3.51 5.95
CA GLY A 67 17.90 2.14 5.45
C GLY A 67 16.62 1.32 5.67
N MET A 68 15.47 1.97 5.83
CA MET A 68 14.17 1.35 6.02
C MET A 68 13.32 1.51 4.75
N PRO A 69 13.00 0.44 4.03
CA PRO A 69 12.09 0.51 2.89
C PRO A 69 10.66 0.75 3.37
N VAL A 70 9.81 1.29 2.48
CA VAL A 70 8.43 1.65 2.80
C VAL A 70 7.47 0.85 1.94
N VAL A 71 6.52 0.17 2.56
CA VAL A 71 5.34 -0.39 1.88
C VAL A 71 4.48 0.78 1.44
N PHE A 72 4.23 0.90 0.15
CA PHE A 72 3.79 2.11 -0.50
C PHE A 72 2.62 1.82 -1.45
N TRP A 73 1.58 2.62 -1.40
CA TRP A 73 0.45 2.50 -2.31
C TRP A 73 0.52 3.54 -3.43
N ALA A 74 0.34 3.06 -4.63
CA ALA A 74 0.19 3.87 -5.84
C ALA A 74 -0.88 3.25 -6.74
N THR A 75 -1.00 3.72 -7.96
CA THR A 75 -1.83 3.09 -8.97
C THR A 75 -1.04 2.06 -9.76
N LEU A 76 -1.67 0.97 -10.14
CA LEU A 76 -1.07 -0.06 -11.00
C LEU A 76 -0.56 0.59 -12.29
N ASP A 77 0.67 0.23 -12.69
CA ASP A 77 1.38 0.82 -13.84
C ASP A 77 1.51 2.35 -13.78
N PHE A 78 1.32 2.94 -12.60
CA PHE A 78 1.31 4.40 -12.41
C PHE A 78 0.36 5.12 -13.36
N THR A 79 -0.79 4.52 -13.60
CA THR A 79 -1.86 5.10 -14.45
C THR A 79 -2.86 5.88 -13.61
N PRO A 80 -3.60 6.85 -14.18
CA PRO A 80 -4.65 7.56 -13.46
C PRO A 80 -5.71 6.61 -12.89
N VAL A 81 -6.23 6.92 -11.71
CA VAL A 81 -7.35 6.15 -11.11
C VAL A 81 -8.61 6.37 -11.93
N PRO A 82 -9.31 5.30 -12.37
CA PRO A 82 -10.61 5.42 -13.03
C PRO A 82 -11.65 6.10 -12.13
N GLU A 83 -12.60 6.80 -12.73
CA GLU A 83 -13.74 7.37 -12.00
C GLU A 83 -14.70 6.28 -11.48
N GLU A 84 -14.86 5.20 -12.24
CA GLU A 84 -15.68 4.06 -11.83
C GLU A 84 -15.08 3.39 -10.61
N ARG A 85 -15.95 2.99 -9.68
CA ARG A 85 -15.62 2.32 -8.44
C ARG A 85 -16.44 1.05 -8.32
N ASP A 86 -15.82 -0.02 -7.85
CA ASP A 86 -16.58 -1.14 -7.32
C ASP A 86 -17.16 -0.76 -5.96
N HIS A 87 -18.42 -1.13 -5.73
CA HIS A 87 -19.13 -0.81 -4.51
C HIS A 87 -19.65 -2.06 -3.82
N TRP A 88 -19.55 -2.10 -2.51
CA TRP A 88 -20.22 -3.10 -1.68
C TRP A 88 -20.58 -2.54 -0.31
N LEU A 89 -21.51 -3.21 0.36
CA LEU A 89 -21.87 -2.86 1.73
C LEU A 89 -20.98 -3.61 2.72
N LEU A 90 -20.43 -2.88 3.67
CA LEU A 90 -19.75 -3.45 4.84
C LEU A 90 -20.78 -4.06 5.81
N ALA A 91 -20.30 -4.80 6.80
CA ALA A 91 -21.17 -5.48 7.78
C ALA A 91 -22.07 -4.52 8.58
N ASP A 92 -21.66 -3.28 8.76
CA ASP A 92 -22.43 -2.22 9.44
C ASP A 92 -23.41 -1.49 8.50
N GLY A 93 -23.43 -1.85 7.21
CA GLY A 93 -24.27 -1.24 6.18
C GLY A 93 -23.67 -0.02 5.50
N THR A 94 -22.41 0.35 5.83
CA THR A 94 -21.68 1.42 5.13
C THR A 94 -21.43 1.03 3.68
N ASP A 95 -21.71 1.94 2.74
CA ASP A 95 -21.35 1.78 1.33
C ASP A 95 -19.85 2.06 1.15
N PHE A 96 -19.10 1.04 0.75
CA PHE A 96 -17.69 1.13 0.50
C PHE A 96 -17.41 1.22 -1.00
N ALA A 97 -16.65 2.24 -1.40
CA ALA A 97 -16.21 2.45 -2.77
C ALA A 97 -14.71 2.10 -2.92
N TRP A 98 -14.43 0.99 -3.60
CA TRP A 98 -13.07 0.56 -3.88
C TRP A 98 -12.38 1.50 -4.88
N LYS A 99 -11.18 1.94 -4.59
CA LYS A 99 -10.34 2.70 -5.54
C LYS A 99 -9.67 1.75 -6.50
N CYS A 100 -10.20 1.67 -7.72
CA CYS A 100 -9.64 0.80 -8.76
C CYS A 100 -8.17 1.11 -9.05
N HIS A 101 -7.48 0.12 -9.63
CA HIS A 101 -6.04 0.17 -9.89
C HIS A 101 -5.18 0.38 -8.63
N GLU A 102 -5.72 0.06 -7.45
CA GLU A 102 -4.90 0.02 -6.24
C GLU A 102 -3.74 -0.96 -6.45
N HIS A 103 -2.55 -0.52 -6.08
CA HIS A 103 -1.35 -1.34 -6.15
C HIS A 103 -0.42 -1.03 -4.99
N CYS A 104 0.07 -2.10 -4.36
CA CYS A 104 1.00 -2.02 -3.24
C CYS A 104 2.38 -2.51 -3.68
N LEU A 105 3.40 -1.68 -3.48
CA LEU A 105 4.79 -1.96 -3.86
C LEU A 105 5.74 -1.51 -2.75
N LEU A 106 7.02 -1.83 -2.87
CA LEU A 106 8.02 -1.47 -1.88
C LEU A 106 8.90 -0.33 -2.40
N LEU A 107 8.79 0.85 -1.81
CA LEU A 107 9.66 1.98 -2.06
C LEU A 107 11.02 1.71 -1.41
N VAL A 108 12.10 1.67 -2.20
CA VAL A 108 13.43 1.22 -1.76
C VAL A 108 14.53 2.25 -1.95
N GLY A 109 14.29 3.33 -2.69
CA GLY A 109 15.29 4.37 -2.93
C GLY A 109 14.75 5.54 -3.73
N TYR A 110 15.61 6.52 -3.93
CA TYR A 110 15.32 7.68 -4.76
C TYR A 110 16.62 8.31 -5.27
N ASP A 111 16.51 9.07 -6.35
CA ASP A 111 17.54 9.97 -6.86
C ASP A 111 16.96 11.37 -7.06
N ASP A 112 17.59 12.25 -7.83
CA ASP A 112 17.10 13.61 -8.05
C ASP A 112 15.78 13.65 -8.84
N GLU A 113 15.54 12.67 -9.74
CA GLU A 113 14.43 12.68 -10.69
C GLU A 113 13.40 11.56 -10.43
N HIS A 114 13.81 10.45 -9.76
CA HIS A 114 13.01 9.25 -9.66
C HIS A 114 12.86 8.75 -8.22
N TYR A 115 11.78 7.96 -7.99
CA TYR A 115 11.68 7.00 -6.90
C TYR A 115 11.88 5.60 -7.43
N TRP A 116 12.52 4.74 -6.63
CA TRP A 116 12.86 3.37 -6.98
C TRP A 116 12.03 2.40 -6.15
N PHE A 117 11.49 1.38 -6.82
CA PHE A 117 10.61 0.40 -6.21
C PHE A 117 11.07 -1.02 -6.48
N ASN A 118 10.76 -1.93 -5.53
CA ASN A 118 10.59 -3.34 -5.82
C ASN A 118 9.09 -3.56 -6.03
N ASP A 119 8.70 -3.81 -7.27
CA ASP A 119 7.31 -4.01 -7.67
C ASP A 119 7.02 -5.52 -7.79
N PRO A 120 6.06 -6.06 -7.00
CA PRO A 120 5.71 -7.48 -7.07
C PRO A 120 4.88 -7.84 -8.31
N TRP A 121 4.40 -6.87 -9.09
CA TRP A 121 3.62 -7.13 -10.28
C TRP A 121 4.46 -7.83 -11.37
N HIS A 122 3.81 -8.60 -12.21
CA HIS A 122 4.47 -9.46 -13.20
C HIS A 122 5.57 -8.75 -14.00
N ASN A 123 6.80 -9.26 -13.88
CA ASN A 123 7.98 -8.81 -14.61
C ASN A 123 8.46 -7.37 -14.34
N HIS A 124 7.87 -6.65 -13.38
CA HIS A 124 8.32 -5.30 -13.07
C HIS A 124 9.62 -5.31 -12.26
N GLY A 125 9.69 -6.10 -11.18
CA GLY A 125 10.90 -6.22 -10.35
C GLY A 125 11.37 -4.86 -9.82
N VAL A 126 12.65 -4.56 -9.97
CA VAL A 126 13.20 -3.24 -9.62
C VAL A 126 12.90 -2.26 -10.74
N CYS A 127 12.17 -1.21 -10.44
CA CYS A 127 11.79 -0.17 -11.41
C CYS A 127 11.94 1.23 -10.83
N ALA A 128 12.15 2.21 -11.72
CA ALA A 128 12.20 3.62 -11.38
C ALA A 128 11.05 4.38 -12.04
N GLN A 129 10.46 5.32 -11.31
CA GLN A 129 9.36 6.15 -11.82
C GLN A 129 9.61 7.62 -11.51
N PRO A 130 9.24 8.54 -12.43
CA PRO A 130 9.39 9.98 -12.21
C PRO A 130 8.68 10.46 -10.95
N LYS A 131 9.33 11.29 -10.15
CA LYS A 131 8.81 11.76 -8.85
C LYS A 131 7.42 12.37 -8.94
N ALA A 132 7.19 13.26 -9.90
CA ALA A 132 5.88 13.91 -10.06
C ALA A 132 4.76 12.89 -10.31
N LEU A 133 4.99 11.89 -11.16
CA LEU A 133 4.02 10.85 -11.46
C LEU A 133 3.71 10.01 -10.21
N VAL A 134 4.74 9.65 -9.44
CA VAL A 134 4.58 8.87 -8.21
C VAL A 134 3.76 9.64 -7.17
N GLU A 135 4.04 10.91 -6.96
CA GLU A 135 3.31 11.75 -6.01
C GLU A 135 1.83 11.84 -6.38
N ASP A 136 1.51 12.02 -7.67
CA ASP A 136 0.13 12.06 -8.16
C ASP A 136 -0.60 10.72 -7.94
N CYS A 137 0.03 9.60 -8.29
CA CYS A 137 -0.54 8.27 -8.13
C CYS A 137 -0.70 7.87 -6.65
N HIS A 138 0.25 8.25 -5.81
CA HIS A 138 0.19 8.04 -4.36
C HIS A 138 -0.95 8.83 -3.72
N ALA A 139 -1.06 10.12 -4.06
CA ALA A 139 -2.16 10.96 -3.59
C ALA A 139 -3.53 10.42 -4.03
N ALA A 140 -3.65 9.95 -5.28
CA ALA A 140 -4.88 9.37 -5.80
C ALA A 140 -5.33 8.13 -5.03
N GLN A 141 -4.39 7.32 -4.53
CA GLN A 141 -4.68 6.15 -3.69
C GLN A 141 -4.91 6.48 -2.21
N GLY A 142 -4.59 7.69 -1.75
CA GLY A 142 -4.90 8.13 -0.39
C GLY A 142 -3.70 8.21 0.53
N LEU A 143 -2.49 8.28 -0.04
CA LEU A 143 -1.22 8.44 0.68
C LEU A 143 -0.95 7.33 1.72
N PHE A 144 -1.35 6.09 1.43
CA PHE A 144 -1.09 4.97 2.33
C PHE A 144 0.38 4.57 2.30
N ALA A 145 0.98 4.47 3.48
CA ALA A 145 2.37 4.05 3.64
C ALA A 145 2.58 3.35 4.98
N VAL A 146 3.35 2.27 4.99
CA VAL A 146 3.71 1.55 6.21
C VAL A 146 5.20 1.21 6.16
N THR A 147 5.90 1.39 7.26
CA THR A 147 7.32 1.07 7.34
C THR A 147 7.71 0.49 8.68
N LEU A 148 8.98 0.12 8.81
CA LEU A 148 9.59 -0.25 10.08
C LEU A 148 10.49 0.88 10.56
N LYS A 149 10.59 1.04 11.88
CA LYS A 149 11.55 1.91 12.54
C LYS A 149 12.37 1.10 13.54
N ARG A 150 13.65 1.35 13.60
CA ARG A 150 14.51 0.79 14.66
C ARG A 150 14.17 1.43 16.00
N LYS A 151 14.04 0.58 17.02
CA LYS A 151 13.85 1.01 18.42
C LYS A 151 15.14 1.49 19.06
#